data_77148c27e6f9a0727871be92057e3d62
#
_entry.id   77148c27e6f9a0727871be92057e3d62
#
_cell.length_a   1.000
_cell.length_b   1.000
_cell.length_c   1.000
_cell.angle_alpha   90.00
_cell.angle_beta   90.00
_cell.angle_gamma   90.00
#
_symmetry.space_group_name_H-M   'P 1'
#
loop_
_entity.id
_entity.type
_entity.pdbx_description
1 polymer ?
#
loop_
_entity_poly.entity_id
_entity_poly.type
_entity_poly.pdbx_seq_one_letter_code
_entity_poly.pdbx_strand_id
1 'polypeptide(L)'
;MRKIALIAFLLIHLNSYSQELFVFTEPASNMPAKSFSFRDMNGFFLEKDGKLNYHNMPELMWGINKEWMVHAQGFISNRQDGGFETEGGSVYAKYRFFSKDALKKHFRMALYGRYSFNKADIHQQEIETMGHNSGYEAGFIATQLLHKVAISSSISYERALDNKPNYPFPSTESNSAMNYTLSAGKLMLPKVYTSYKQVNMNLMLEFIGQRLNDNQKSFLDIAPSIQFIFNSQARVDIGYRGQLYSTMERTAPNGIVLKFEYLLFNVF
;
A
#
# COMPACT_ATOMS: atom_id res chain seq x y z
N MET A 1 38.88 26.12 17.97
CA MET A 1 38.82 24.76 17.39
C MET A 1 37.79 23.85 18.03
N ARG A 2 37.59 23.81 19.37
CA ARG A 2 36.55 22.96 20.03
C ARG A 2 35.09 23.30 19.66
N LYS A 3 34.75 24.56 19.39
CA LYS A 3 33.39 24.99 19.02
C LYS A 3 32.99 24.63 17.59
N ILE A 4 33.93 24.51 16.67
CA ILE A 4 33.69 24.10 15.28
C ILE A 4 33.43 22.58 15.20
N ALA A 5 34.09 21.77 16.04
CA ALA A 5 33.86 20.34 16.14
C ALA A 5 32.45 20.01 16.68
N LEU A 6 31.92 20.84 17.60
CA LEU A 6 30.56 20.65 18.15
C LEU A 6 29.48 20.96 17.13
N ILE A 7 29.68 21.95 16.26
CA ILE A 7 28.75 22.30 15.17
C ILE A 7 28.77 21.22 14.06
N ALA A 8 29.96 20.69 13.76
CA ALA A 8 30.09 19.58 12.81
C ALA A 8 29.44 18.28 13.32
N PHE A 9 29.45 18.04 14.65
CA PHE A 9 28.80 16.86 15.27
C PHE A 9 27.26 16.98 15.30
N LEU A 10 26.72 18.19 15.38
CA LEU A 10 25.27 18.45 15.33
C LEU A 10 24.68 18.28 13.92
N LEU A 11 25.49 18.36 12.86
CA LEU A 11 25.06 18.19 11.46
C LEU A 11 25.00 16.73 11.00
N ILE A 12 25.50 15.77 11.80
CA ILE A 12 25.58 14.33 11.42
C ILE A 12 24.28 13.57 11.72
N HIS A 13 23.32 14.15 12.44
CA HIS A 13 22.07 13.48 12.80
C HIS A 13 20.85 13.94 11.99
N LEU A 14 21.03 14.35 10.74
CA LEU A 14 19.90 14.50 9.82
C LEU A 14 19.53 13.11 9.29
N ASN A 15 18.92 12.30 10.13
CA ASN A 15 18.25 11.10 9.67
C ASN A 15 17.07 11.54 8.79
N SER A 16 17.29 11.51 7.47
CA SER A 16 16.21 11.66 6.51
C SER A 16 15.36 10.39 6.58
N TYR A 17 14.28 10.44 7.32
CA TYR A 17 13.30 9.36 7.34
C TYR A 17 12.59 9.36 5.99
N SER A 18 12.78 8.29 5.22
CA SER A 18 12.03 8.04 4.00
C SER A 18 10.64 7.60 4.41
N GLN A 19 9.65 8.45 4.19
CA GLN A 19 8.25 8.12 4.42
C GLN A 19 7.68 7.39 3.21
N GLU A 20 6.73 6.50 3.44
CA GLU A 20 5.97 5.87 2.36
C GLU A 20 5.21 6.93 1.58
N LEU A 21 5.28 6.84 0.24
CA LEU A 21 4.79 7.89 -0.64
C LEU A 21 3.48 7.54 -1.33
N PHE A 22 3.05 6.26 -1.33
CA PHE A 22 1.92 5.82 -2.16
C PHE A 22 0.73 5.41 -1.31
N VAL A 23 -0.48 5.50 -1.90
CA VAL A 23 -1.75 5.22 -1.21
C VAL A 23 -2.22 3.80 -1.51
N PHE A 24 -2.16 3.38 -2.77
CA PHE A 24 -2.64 2.08 -3.23
C PHE A 24 -1.54 1.04 -3.38
N THR A 25 -0.30 1.48 -3.59
CA THR A 25 0.86 0.59 -3.78
C THR A 25 1.87 0.74 -2.66
N GLU A 26 2.72 -0.28 -2.49
CA GLU A 26 3.80 -0.24 -1.51
C GLU A 26 5.14 0.10 -2.20
N PRO A 27 5.92 1.08 -1.68
CA PRO A 27 7.29 1.32 -2.15
C PRO A 27 8.26 0.26 -1.61
N ALA A 28 9.45 0.17 -2.23
CA ALA A 28 10.54 -0.67 -1.73
C ALA A 28 11.16 -0.16 -0.41
N SER A 29 10.81 1.05 0.00
CA SER A 29 11.23 1.61 1.29
C SER A 29 10.47 0.96 2.44
N ASN A 30 11.17 0.68 3.54
CA ASN A 30 10.54 0.25 4.78
C ASN A 30 10.28 1.45 5.69
N MET A 31 9.34 1.27 6.61
CA MET A 31 9.19 2.17 7.75
C MET A 31 10.48 2.18 8.59
N PRO A 32 10.72 3.18 9.45
CA PRO A 32 11.92 3.23 10.29
C PRO A 32 12.09 1.98 11.14
N ALA A 33 13.34 1.57 11.35
CA ALA A 33 13.65 0.47 12.25
C ALA A 33 13.18 0.76 13.68
N LYS A 34 12.76 -0.27 14.42
CA LYS A 34 12.26 -0.17 15.80
C LYS A 34 11.03 0.75 15.92
N SER A 35 10.21 0.80 14.88
CA SER A 35 8.99 1.59 14.85
C SER A 35 7.76 0.69 14.74
N PHE A 36 6.66 1.25 15.16
CA PHE A 36 5.34 0.66 15.08
C PHE A 36 4.38 1.67 14.47
N SER A 37 3.48 1.25 13.60
CA SER A 37 2.46 2.13 13.05
C SER A 37 1.10 1.46 13.10
N PHE A 38 0.08 2.26 13.35
CA PHE A 38 -1.31 1.92 13.12
C PHE A 38 -1.78 2.66 11.89
N ARG A 39 -2.36 1.93 10.96
CA ARG A 39 -2.99 2.44 9.73
C ARG A 39 -4.44 2.00 9.69
N ASP A 40 -5.31 2.89 9.26
CA ASP A 40 -6.72 2.60 9.02
C ASP A 40 -7.09 3.06 7.62
N MET A 41 -7.43 2.12 6.75
CA MET A 41 -7.83 2.40 5.38
C MET A 41 -9.33 2.20 5.23
N ASN A 42 -10.01 3.21 4.69
CA ASN A 42 -11.45 3.26 4.51
C ASN A 42 -11.75 3.44 3.02
N GLY A 43 -12.26 2.42 2.38
CA GLY A 43 -12.62 2.40 0.97
C GLY A 43 -14.14 2.56 0.79
N PHE A 44 -14.55 3.46 -0.08
CA PHE A 44 -15.92 3.72 -0.48
C PHE A 44 -16.03 3.46 -1.98
N PHE A 45 -16.55 2.30 -2.36
CA PHE A 45 -16.62 1.86 -3.73
C PHE A 45 -18.06 1.83 -4.22
N LEU A 46 -18.29 2.32 -5.44
CA LEU A 46 -19.61 2.30 -6.04
C LEU A 46 -19.74 1.06 -6.91
N GLU A 47 -20.70 0.21 -6.56
CA GLU A 47 -21.07 -0.95 -7.36
C GLU A 47 -21.81 -0.52 -8.62
N LYS A 48 -21.86 -1.40 -9.62
CA LYS A 48 -22.52 -1.12 -10.90
C LYS A 48 -24.05 -0.90 -10.77
N ASP A 49 -24.66 -1.48 -9.75
CA ASP A 49 -26.08 -1.30 -9.40
C ASP A 49 -26.37 -0.01 -8.60
N GLY A 50 -25.32 0.76 -8.25
CA GLY A 50 -25.42 1.98 -7.48
C GLY A 50 -25.33 1.80 -5.96
N LYS A 51 -25.14 0.57 -5.46
CA LYS A 51 -24.92 0.29 -4.04
C LYS A 51 -23.54 0.80 -3.62
N LEU A 52 -23.44 1.44 -2.45
CA LEU A 52 -22.17 1.85 -1.87
C LEU A 52 -21.58 0.69 -1.06
N ASN A 53 -20.45 0.20 -1.50
CA ASN A 53 -19.67 -0.81 -0.82
C ASN A 53 -18.59 -0.13 0.02
N TYR A 54 -18.59 -0.38 1.33
CA TYR A 54 -17.62 0.17 2.27
C TYR A 54 -16.68 -0.94 2.77
N HIS A 55 -15.39 -0.68 2.66
CA HIS A 55 -14.34 -1.54 3.19
C HIS A 55 -13.50 -0.79 4.20
N ASN A 56 -13.36 -1.35 5.39
CA ASN A 56 -12.43 -0.88 6.40
C ASN A 56 -11.33 -1.92 6.61
N MET A 57 -10.09 -1.46 6.55
CA MET A 57 -8.91 -2.31 6.66
C MET A 57 -7.93 -1.73 7.69
N PRO A 58 -8.18 -1.97 9.00
CA PRO A 58 -7.23 -1.64 10.06
C PRO A 58 -5.97 -2.49 9.94
N GLU A 59 -4.82 -1.86 10.10
CA GLU A 59 -3.51 -2.48 9.90
C GLU A 59 -2.53 -2.08 10.98
N LEU A 60 -1.79 -3.05 11.49
CA LEU A 60 -0.66 -2.88 12.39
C LEU A 60 0.63 -3.17 11.63
N MET A 61 1.58 -2.26 11.67
CA MET A 61 2.84 -2.38 10.94
C MET A 61 4.02 -2.33 11.89
N TRP A 62 5.02 -3.13 11.59
CA TRP A 62 6.22 -3.32 12.40
C TRP A 62 7.48 -3.12 11.56
N GLY A 63 8.23 -2.07 11.83
CA GLY A 63 9.58 -1.86 11.30
C GLY A 63 10.59 -2.56 12.18
N ILE A 64 10.85 -3.84 11.93
CA ILE A 64 11.75 -4.66 12.75
C ILE A 64 13.17 -4.10 12.70
N ASN A 65 13.68 -3.93 11.49
CA ASN A 65 14.99 -3.35 11.24
C ASN A 65 15.00 -2.62 9.89
N LYS A 66 16.17 -2.22 9.40
CA LYS A 66 16.29 -1.50 8.12
C LYS A 66 15.85 -2.34 6.92
N GLU A 67 15.89 -3.65 7.02
CA GLU A 67 15.65 -4.59 5.93
C GLU A 67 14.27 -5.23 6.01
N TRP A 68 13.72 -5.47 7.21
CA TRP A 68 12.48 -6.20 7.44
C TRP A 68 11.36 -5.32 7.98
N MET A 69 10.19 -5.49 7.40
CA MET A 69 8.93 -4.89 7.82
C MET A 69 7.83 -5.94 7.72
N VAL A 70 6.92 -5.97 8.70
CA VAL A 70 5.79 -6.91 8.76
C VAL A 70 4.52 -6.15 9.06
N HIS A 71 3.42 -6.57 8.46
CA HIS A 71 2.08 -6.03 8.72
C HIS A 71 1.12 -7.15 9.11
N ALA A 72 0.12 -6.79 9.92
CA ALA A 72 -1.08 -7.58 10.17
C ALA A 72 -2.29 -6.70 9.91
N GLN A 73 -3.21 -7.15 9.06
CA GLN A 73 -4.36 -6.37 8.58
C GLN A 73 -5.65 -7.14 8.81
N GLY A 74 -6.71 -6.45 9.23
CA GLY A 74 -8.07 -6.96 9.30
C GLY A 74 -8.92 -6.50 8.12
N PHE A 75 -9.97 -7.23 7.78
CA PHE A 75 -10.93 -6.91 6.73
C PHE A 75 -12.34 -6.84 7.31
N ILE A 76 -12.99 -5.70 7.14
CA ILE A 76 -14.36 -5.42 7.57
C ILE A 76 -15.09 -4.76 6.40
N SER A 77 -16.26 -5.25 6.03
CA SER A 77 -17.07 -4.65 4.97
C SER A 77 -18.57 -4.73 5.23
N ASN A 78 -19.35 -4.01 4.43
CA ASN A 78 -20.80 -4.13 4.36
C ASN A 78 -21.26 -4.87 3.10
N ARG A 79 -20.39 -5.63 2.48
CA ARG A 79 -20.62 -6.27 1.19
C ARG A 79 -21.69 -7.35 1.24
N GLN A 80 -21.79 -8.06 2.36
CA GLN A 80 -22.82 -9.07 2.60
C GLN A 80 -24.11 -8.43 3.13
N ASP A 81 -25.24 -9.05 2.88
CA ASP A 81 -26.57 -8.53 3.23
C ASP A 81 -26.83 -8.36 4.74
N GLY A 82 -25.92 -8.83 5.59
CA GLY A 82 -25.98 -8.73 7.05
C GLY A 82 -25.56 -7.39 7.66
N GLY A 83 -25.02 -6.46 6.87
CA GLY A 83 -24.43 -5.20 7.36
C GLY A 83 -22.90 -5.30 7.51
N PHE A 84 -22.32 -4.62 8.52
CA PHE A 84 -20.88 -4.65 8.75
C PHE A 84 -20.44 -5.97 9.35
N GLU A 85 -19.58 -6.69 8.64
CA GLU A 85 -19.00 -7.95 9.08
C GLU A 85 -17.48 -7.96 8.98
N THR A 86 -16.84 -8.66 9.92
CA THR A 86 -15.41 -9.01 9.81
C THR A 86 -15.27 -10.14 8.81
N GLU A 87 -14.61 -9.91 7.70
CA GLU A 87 -14.46 -10.89 6.63
C GLU A 87 -13.20 -11.74 6.76
N GLY A 88 -12.17 -11.22 7.42
CA GLY A 88 -10.90 -11.94 7.54
C GLY A 88 -9.73 -11.06 7.90
N GLY A 89 -8.56 -11.45 7.40
CA GLY A 89 -7.33 -10.70 7.62
C GLY A 89 -6.15 -11.23 6.82
N SER A 90 -5.04 -10.50 6.87
CA SER A 90 -3.80 -10.90 6.20
C SER A 90 -2.57 -10.62 7.06
N VAL A 91 -1.50 -11.31 6.73
CA VAL A 91 -0.14 -11.01 7.16
C VAL A 91 0.71 -10.73 5.92
N TYR A 92 1.56 -9.71 6.03
CA TYR A 92 2.44 -9.26 4.98
C TYR A 92 3.84 -9.09 5.53
N ALA A 93 4.85 -9.53 4.78
CA ALA A 93 6.25 -9.33 5.11
C ALA A 93 7.00 -8.78 3.90
N LYS A 94 7.84 -7.77 4.12
CA LYS A 94 8.69 -7.16 3.10
C LYS A 94 10.15 -7.19 3.53
N TYR A 95 11.01 -7.66 2.61
CA TYR A 95 12.46 -7.70 2.75
C TYR A 95 13.12 -6.79 1.73
N ARG A 96 13.69 -5.68 2.20
CA ARG A 96 14.48 -4.78 1.38
C ARG A 96 15.92 -5.30 1.28
N PHE A 97 16.22 -5.98 0.19
CA PHE A 97 17.53 -6.60 -0.03
C PHE A 97 18.55 -5.68 -0.68
N PHE A 98 18.12 -4.55 -1.28
CA PHE A 98 19.01 -3.60 -1.91
C PHE A 98 18.64 -2.16 -1.55
N SER A 99 19.65 -1.35 -1.21
CA SER A 99 19.52 0.09 -0.97
C SER A 99 20.81 0.78 -1.39
N LYS A 100 20.69 1.76 -2.30
CA LYS A 100 21.76 2.67 -2.67
C LYS A 100 21.28 4.09 -2.39
N ASP A 101 21.77 4.65 -1.29
CA ASP A 101 21.35 5.93 -0.77
C ASP A 101 22.44 6.98 -1.00
N ALA A 102 22.07 8.13 -1.59
CA ALA A 102 22.90 9.31 -1.75
C ALA A 102 22.07 10.55 -1.37
N LEU A 103 22.72 11.71 -1.28
CA LEU A 103 22.01 12.94 -0.93
C LEU A 103 20.88 13.22 -1.93
N LYS A 104 19.64 13.22 -1.44
CA LYS A 104 18.39 13.44 -2.23
C LYS A 104 18.19 12.45 -3.38
N LYS A 105 18.83 11.29 -3.33
CA LYS A 105 18.71 10.25 -4.35
C LYS A 105 18.80 8.88 -3.70
N HIS A 106 17.76 8.06 -3.83
CA HIS A 106 17.71 6.71 -3.28
C HIS A 106 17.20 5.77 -4.34
N PHE A 107 17.84 4.61 -4.48
CA PHE A 107 17.32 3.50 -5.26
C PHE A 107 17.23 2.27 -4.36
N ARG A 108 16.06 1.66 -4.27
CA ARG A 108 15.76 0.56 -3.37
C ARG A 108 15.00 -0.54 -4.09
N MET A 109 15.27 -1.78 -3.67
CA MET A 109 14.58 -2.96 -4.17
C MET A 109 14.18 -3.85 -3.00
N ALA A 110 12.97 -4.42 -3.08
CA ALA A 110 12.43 -5.28 -2.05
C ALA A 110 11.68 -6.47 -2.66
N LEU A 111 11.66 -7.57 -1.92
CA LEU A 111 10.74 -8.69 -2.11
C LEU A 111 9.66 -8.62 -1.04
N TYR A 112 8.49 -9.13 -1.34
CA TYR A 112 7.42 -9.24 -0.35
C TYR A 112 6.59 -10.50 -0.56
N GLY A 113 5.90 -10.88 0.51
CA GLY A 113 4.90 -11.93 0.49
C GLY A 113 3.72 -11.53 1.36
N ARG A 114 2.53 -11.96 0.97
CA ARG A 114 1.27 -11.82 1.69
C ARG A 114 0.58 -13.18 1.78
N TYR A 115 -0.04 -13.44 2.90
CA TYR A 115 -0.99 -14.52 3.06
C TYR A 115 -2.27 -13.96 3.66
N SER A 116 -3.40 -14.32 3.07
CA SER A 116 -4.72 -13.83 3.46
C SER A 116 -5.69 -14.98 3.67
N PHE A 117 -6.60 -14.78 4.59
CA PHE A 117 -7.80 -15.61 4.74
C PHE A 117 -9.03 -14.71 4.72
N ASN A 118 -10.07 -15.16 4.05
CA ASN A 118 -11.34 -14.48 3.92
C ASN A 118 -12.47 -15.50 4.02
N LYS A 119 -13.63 -15.07 4.56
CA LYS A 119 -14.83 -15.91 4.72
C LYS A 119 -16.04 -15.40 3.94
N ALA A 120 -15.88 -14.30 3.18
CA ALA A 120 -16.94 -13.75 2.34
C ALA A 120 -17.07 -14.53 1.02
N ASP A 121 -18.19 -14.39 0.34
CA ASP A 121 -18.40 -14.97 -0.98
C ASP A 121 -17.49 -14.40 -2.05
N ILE A 122 -17.24 -15.19 -3.09
CA ILE A 122 -16.39 -14.80 -4.24
C ILE A 122 -17.34 -14.45 -5.40
N HIS A 123 -17.44 -13.16 -5.74
CA HIS A 123 -18.42 -12.65 -6.69
C HIS A 123 -17.80 -11.81 -7.83
N GLN A 124 -16.49 -11.83 -7.95
CA GLN A 124 -15.76 -11.12 -9.02
C GLN A 124 -14.60 -11.95 -9.56
N GLN A 125 -14.16 -11.64 -10.79
CA GLN A 125 -13.03 -12.31 -11.43
C GLN A 125 -11.68 -11.71 -11.05
N GLU A 126 -11.66 -10.45 -10.58
CA GLU A 126 -10.44 -9.83 -10.01
C GLU A 126 -10.01 -10.62 -8.78
N ILE A 127 -8.74 -10.99 -8.73
CA ILE A 127 -8.14 -11.63 -7.56
C ILE A 127 -7.54 -10.54 -6.69
N GLU A 128 -7.95 -10.49 -5.43
CA GLU A 128 -7.48 -9.49 -4.48
C GLU A 128 -7.35 -10.10 -3.08
N THR A 129 -6.12 -10.48 -2.72
CA THR A 129 -5.81 -11.00 -1.38
C THR A 129 -5.82 -9.91 -0.30
N MET A 130 -5.99 -8.65 -0.70
CA MET A 130 -6.15 -7.52 0.21
C MET A 130 -7.62 -7.16 0.40
N GLY A 131 -8.41 -8.12 0.91
CA GLY A 131 -9.79 -7.88 1.33
C GLY A 131 -10.86 -8.77 0.72
N HIS A 132 -10.63 -9.44 -0.43
CA HIS A 132 -11.67 -10.23 -1.10
C HIS A 132 -11.40 -11.73 -1.10
N ASN A 133 -10.16 -12.15 -1.31
CA ASN A 133 -9.82 -13.55 -1.47
C ASN A 133 -8.92 -14.06 -0.34
N SER A 134 -9.18 -15.28 0.10
CA SER A 134 -8.13 -16.08 0.71
C SER A 134 -7.07 -16.39 -0.33
N GLY A 135 -5.80 -16.46 0.07
CA GLY A 135 -4.75 -16.78 -0.87
C GLY A 135 -3.39 -16.24 -0.48
N TYR A 136 -2.51 -16.18 -1.45
CA TYR A 136 -1.17 -15.65 -1.26
C TYR A 136 -0.72 -14.82 -2.45
N GLU A 137 0.14 -13.86 -2.15
CA GLU A 137 0.80 -13.00 -3.12
C GLU A 137 2.30 -12.99 -2.82
N ALA A 138 3.13 -12.99 -3.85
CA ALA A 138 4.56 -12.78 -3.73
C ALA A 138 5.05 -11.88 -4.87
N GLY A 139 5.88 -10.90 -4.55
CA GLY A 139 6.26 -9.91 -5.54
C GLY A 139 7.58 -9.20 -5.26
N PHE A 140 7.94 -8.39 -6.24
CA PHE A 140 9.13 -7.58 -6.29
C PHE A 140 8.76 -6.12 -6.48
N ILE A 141 9.47 -5.22 -5.79
CA ILE A 141 9.28 -3.78 -5.86
C ILE A 141 10.62 -3.10 -6.12
N ALA A 142 10.64 -2.13 -7.03
CA ALA A 142 11.77 -1.21 -7.25
C ALA A 142 11.28 0.23 -7.10
N THR A 143 12.00 1.03 -6.31
CA THR A 143 11.66 2.44 -6.07
C THR A 143 12.87 3.32 -6.24
N GLN A 144 12.73 4.37 -7.05
CA GLN A 144 13.71 5.41 -7.26
C GLN A 144 13.18 6.74 -6.71
N LEU A 145 13.89 7.32 -5.76
CA LEU A 145 13.68 8.71 -5.33
C LEU A 145 14.73 9.60 -5.98
N LEU A 146 14.31 10.69 -6.59
CA LEU A 146 15.14 11.74 -7.18
C LEU A 146 14.66 13.09 -6.66
N HIS A 147 15.40 13.70 -5.72
CA HIS A 147 15.03 14.95 -5.06
C HIS A 147 13.66 14.87 -4.36
N LYS A 148 12.62 15.41 -4.99
CA LYS A 148 11.25 15.45 -4.48
C LYS A 148 10.29 14.55 -5.25
N VAL A 149 10.80 13.76 -6.20
CA VAL A 149 10.01 12.86 -7.05
C VAL A 149 10.40 11.42 -6.76
N ALA A 150 9.41 10.59 -6.46
CA ALA A 150 9.57 9.15 -6.33
C ALA A 150 8.84 8.45 -7.47
N ILE A 151 9.48 7.43 -8.03
CA ILE A 151 8.86 6.52 -9.00
C ILE A 151 9.04 5.12 -8.46
N SER A 152 7.97 4.33 -8.44
CA SER A 152 7.97 2.94 -8.00
C SER A 152 7.28 2.07 -9.01
N SER A 153 7.74 0.84 -9.14
CA SER A 153 7.08 -0.19 -9.94
C SER A 153 7.15 -1.51 -9.19
N SER A 154 6.11 -2.31 -9.32
CA SER A 154 6.07 -3.66 -8.77
C SER A 154 5.51 -4.65 -9.79
N ILE A 155 5.89 -5.90 -9.59
CA ILE A 155 5.31 -7.06 -10.25
C ILE A 155 5.11 -8.15 -9.20
N SER A 156 3.95 -8.82 -9.21
CA SER A 156 3.68 -9.93 -8.30
C SER A 156 2.86 -11.03 -8.97
N TYR A 157 3.03 -12.22 -8.43
CA TYR A 157 2.14 -13.35 -8.65
C TYR A 157 1.18 -13.46 -7.48
N GLU A 158 -0.09 -13.58 -7.78
CA GLU A 158 -1.17 -13.72 -6.82
C GLU A 158 -1.99 -14.96 -7.12
N ARG A 159 -2.38 -15.69 -6.07
CA ARG A 159 -3.23 -16.88 -6.19
C ARG A 159 -4.30 -16.88 -5.13
N ALA A 160 -5.55 -16.96 -5.61
CA ALA A 160 -6.72 -17.14 -4.77
C ALA A 160 -6.89 -18.61 -4.37
N LEU A 161 -7.38 -18.80 -3.16
CA LEU A 161 -7.81 -20.05 -2.56
C LEU A 161 -9.29 -19.94 -2.20
N ASP A 162 -9.87 -21.03 -1.73
CA ASP A 162 -11.24 -21.05 -1.22
C ASP A 162 -11.39 -20.06 -0.06
N ASN A 163 -12.44 -19.27 -0.08
CA ASN A 163 -12.89 -18.51 1.07
C ASN A 163 -13.70 -19.44 2.01
N LYS A 164 -13.40 -19.42 3.28
CA LYS A 164 -13.94 -20.40 4.23
C LYS A 164 -15.09 -19.82 5.09
N PRO A 165 -16.04 -20.67 5.55
CA PRO A 165 -16.03 -22.13 5.39
C PRO A 165 -16.72 -22.64 4.12
N ASN A 166 -17.52 -21.83 3.41
CA ASN A 166 -18.51 -22.33 2.44
C ASN A 166 -18.38 -21.74 1.03
N TYR A 167 -17.36 -20.96 0.75
CA TYR A 167 -17.18 -20.30 -0.54
C TYR A 167 -15.94 -20.83 -1.29
N PRO A 168 -16.08 -21.99 -1.99
CA PRO A 168 -15.01 -22.50 -2.84
C PRO A 168 -14.74 -21.52 -3.98
N PHE A 169 -13.48 -21.43 -4.39
CA PHE A 169 -13.14 -20.65 -5.58
C PHE A 169 -13.80 -21.30 -6.81
N PRO A 170 -14.51 -20.52 -7.66
CA PRO A 170 -15.21 -21.07 -8.84
C PRO A 170 -14.23 -21.78 -9.78
N SER A 171 -14.46 -23.07 -10.05
CA SER A 171 -13.58 -23.90 -10.90
C SER A 171 -13.53 -23.46 -12.36
N THR A 172 -14.48 -22.63 -12.80
CA THR A 172 -14.56 -22.06 -14.15
C THR A 172 -13.75 -20.77 -14.31
N GLU A 173 -13.26 -20.20 -13.21
CA GLU A 173 -12.52 -18.94 -13.21
C GLU A 173 -11.02 -19.17 -12.97
N SER A 174 -10.20 -18.25 -13.47
CA SER A 174 -8.76 -18.25 -13.19
C SER A 174 -8.49 -17.90 -11.74
N ASN A 175 -7.82 -18.78 -11.02
CA ASN A 175 -7.47 -18.58 -9.61
C ASN A 175 -6.08 -17.97 -9.42
N SER A 176 -5.41 -17.56 -10.48
CA SER A 176 -4.08 -16.94 -10.40
C SER A 176 -3.92 -15.79 -11.37
N ALA A 177 -3.14 -14.81 -10.96
CA ALA A 177 -2.91 -13.59 -11.71
C ALA A 177 -1.48 -13.07 -11.58
N MET A 178 -1.08 -12.27 -12.55
CA MET A 178 0.07 -11.38 -12.48
C MET A 178 -0.42 -9.95 -12.26
N ASN A 179 0.05 -9.33 -11.18
CA ASN A 179 -0.19 -7.92 -10.89
C ASN A 179 1.01 -7.08 -11.32
N TYR A 180 0.75 -5.85 -11.75
CA TYR A 180 1.79 -4.88 -12.08
C TYR A 180 1.34 -3.48 -11.70
N THR A 181 2.29 -2.68 -11.19
CA THR A 181 2.03 -1.30 -10.80
C THR A 181 3.10 -0.36 -11.33
N LEU A 182 2.69 0.87 -11.56
CA LEU A 182 3.60 1.99 -11.81
C LEU A 182 3.07 3.20 -11.06
N SER A 183 3.87 3.74 -10.15
CA SER A 183 3.48 4.81 -9.25
C SER A 183 4.48 5.95 -9.34
N ALA A 184 3.98 7.18 -9.38
CA ALA A 184 4.77 8.40 -9.32
C ALA A 184 4.22 9.33 -8.24
N GLY A 185 5.11 9.89 -7.43
CA GLY A 185 4.75 10.82 -6.36
C GLY A 185 5.69 12.01 -6.31
N LYS A 186 5.16 13.18 -5.96
CA LYS A 186 5.96 14.41 -5.84
C LYS A 186 5.59 15.16 -4.58
N LEU A 187 6.62 15.53 -3.80
CA LEU A 187 6.49 16.45 -2.68
C LEU A 187 6.27 17.88 -3.21
N MET A 188 5.09 18.41 -2.97
CA MET A 188 4.66 19.75 -3.39
C MET A 188 4.95 20.79 -2.30
N LEU A 189 4.69 20.46 -1.04
CA LEU A 189 4.94 21.33 0.12
C LEU A 189 5.69 20.56 1.21
N PRO A 190 6.58 21.23 1.96
CA PRO A 190 7.02 22.60 1.79
C PRO A 190 8.00 22.77 0.61
N LYS A 191 8.04 23.97 0.03
CA LYS A 191 9.06 24.28 -1.00
C LYS A 191 10.47 24.27 -0.40
N VAL A 192 10.60 24.81 0.81
CA VAL A 192 11.85 24.83 1.57
C VAL A 192 11.55 24.35 3.00
N TYR A 193 12.34 23.40 3.48
CA TYR A 193 12.23 22.91 4.86
C TYR A 193 12.91 23.89 5.83
N THR A 194 12.14 24.35 6.82
CA THR A 194 12.66 25.16 7.94
C THR A 194 12.44 24.48 9.29
N SER A 195 11.53 23.51 9.35
CA SER A 195 11.22 22.74 10.56
C SER A 195 10.58 21.40 10.20
N TYR A 196 10.82 20.36 11.00
CA TYR A 196 10.15 19.05 10.89
C TYR A 196 8.66 19.10 11.24
N LYS A 197 8.19 20.19 11.86
CA LYS A 197 6.77 20.40 12.19
C LYS A 197 5.95 20.92 11.01
N GLN A 198 6.59 21.25 9.88
CA GLN A 198 5.88 21.68 8.69
C GLN A 198 5.06 20.51 8.12
N VAL A 199 3.87 20.83 7.63
CA VAL A 199 3.03 19.86 6.92
C VAL A 199 3.64 19.56 5.57
N ASN A 200 3.85 18.28 5.27
CA ASN A 200 4.22 17.82 3.93
C ASN A 200 2.96 17.52 3.15
N MET A 201 2.91 17.97 1.90
CA MET A 201 1.85 17.62 0.95
C MET A 201 2.48 16.96 -0.27
N ASN A 202 2.06 15.74 -0.55
CA ASN A 202 2.46 14.97 -1.72
C ASN A 202 1.27 14.82 -2.68
N LEU A 203 1.54 14.91 -3.99
CA LEU A 203 0.61 14.48 -5.03
C LEU A 203 1.15 13.20 -5.65
N MET A 204 0.28 12.25 -5.90
CA MET A 204 0.64 10.95 -6.44
C MET A 204 -0.30 10.53 -7.55
N LEU A 205 0.23 9.73 -8.46
CA LEU A 205 -0.51 9.07 -9.52
C LEU A 205 -0.02 7.63 -9.62
N GLU A 206 -0.93 6.69 -9.50
CA GLU A 206 -0.65 5.27 -9.52
C GLU A 206 -1.43 4.59 -10.64
N PHE A 207 -0.80 3.67 -11.35
CA PHE A 207 -1.43 2.76 -12.30
C PHE A 207 -1.35 1.35 -11.70
N ILE A 208 -2.49 0.67 -11.67
CA ILE A 208 -2.65 -0.65 -11.05
C ILE A 208 -3.29 -1.56 -12.09
N GLY A 209 -2.63 -2.66 -12.40
CA GLY A 209 -3.13 -3.61 -13.38
C GLY A 209 -2.97 -5.04 -12.91
N GLN A 210 -3.86 -5.89 -13.42
CA GLN A 210 -3.84 -7.32 -13.21
C GLN A 210 -4.15 -8.04 -14.51
N ARG A 211 -3.53 -9.21 -14.71
CA ARG A 211 -3.83 -10.12 -15.80
C ARG A 211 -3.97 -11.53 -15.24
N LEU A 212 -5.12 -12.14 -15.49
CA LEU A 212 -5.40 -13.52 -15.11
C LEU A 212 -4.58 -14.49 -16.00
N ASN A 213 -4.05 -15.56 -15.40
CA ASN A 213 -3.12 -16.45 -16.09
C ASN A 213 -3.82 -17.38 -17.07
N ASP A 214 -5.00 -17.91 -16.73
CA ASP A 214 -5.64 -18.96 -17.54
C ASP A 214 -6.40 -18.40 -18.74
N ASN A 215 -7.16 -17.30 -18.54
CA ASN A 215 -8.05 -16.75 -19.58
C ASN A 215 -7.59 -15.42 -20.16
N GLN A 216 -6.43 -14.88 -19.69
CA GLN A 216 -5.81 -13.65 -20.18
C GLN A 216 -6.65 -12.37 -19.98
N LYS A 217 -7.79 -12.45 -19.29
CA LYS A 217 -8.56 -11.25 -18.91
C LYS A 217 -7.71 -10.31 -18.08
N SER A 218 -7.91 -9.02 -18.24
CA SER A 218 -7.06 -8.01 -17.58
C SER A 218 -7.83 -6.72 -17.29
N PHE A 219 -7.30 -5.94 -16.36
CA PHE A 219 -7.72 -4.57 -16.15
C PHE A 219 -6.52 -3.63 -15.96
N LEU A 220 -6.79 -2.35 -16.10
CA LEU A 220 -5.90 -1.26 -15.71
C LEU A 220 -6.72 -0.15 -15.06
N ASP A 221 -6.31 0.25 -13.88
CA ASP A 221 -6.88 1.35 -13.12
C ASP A 221 -5.89 2.52 -13.03
N ILE A 222 -6.43 3.71 -12.85
CA ILE A 222 -5.70 4.94 -12.51
C ILE A 222 -6.12 5.40 -11.12
N ALA A 223 -5.14 5.81 -10.31
CA ALA A 223 -5.39 6.22 -8.93
C ALA A 223 -4.62 7.50 -8.57
N PRO A 224 -5.19 8.69 -8.87
CA PRO A 224 -4.67 9.95 -8.34
C PRO A 224 -4.93 10.05 -6.84
N SER A 225 -3.97 10.64 -6.10
CA SER A 225 -4.11 10.81 -4.66
C SER A 225 -3.32 12.00 -4.13
N ILE A 226 -3.74 12.48 -2.95
CA ILE A 226 -3.08 13.53 -2.17
C ILE A 226 -2.81 13.00 -0.76
N GLN A 227 -1.65 13.32 -0.24
CA GLN A 227 -1.19 12.91 1.08
C GLN A 227 -0.74 14.12 1.89
N PHE A 228 -1.18 14.18 3.12
CA PHE A 228 -0.72 15.15 4.13
C PHE A 228 0.01 14.43 5.24
N ILE A 229 1.20 14.93 5.61
CA ILE A 229 2.01 14.38 6.69
C ILE A 229 2.26 15.48 7.72
N PHE A 230 1.87 15.21 8.95
CA PHE A 230 1.96 16.12 10.09
C PHE A 230 3.04 15.62 11.06
N ASN A 231 3.94 16.50 11.47
CA ASN A 231 5.01 16.22 12.42
C ASN A 231 5.86 14.96 12.07
N SER A 232 5.89 14.55 10.81
CA SER A 232 6.53 13.31 10.34
C SER A 232 5.99 12.02 10.98
N GLN A 233 4.84 12.06 11.64
CA GLN A 233 4.24 10.94 12.38
C GLN A 233 2.82 10.61 11.93
N ALA A 234 1.94 11.63 11.89
CA ALA A 234 0.56 11.44 11.46
C ALA A 234 0.42 11.66 9.96
N ARG A 235 -0.33 10.81 9.29
CA ARG A 235 -0.58 10.87 7.85
C ARG A 235 -2.06 10.74 7.55
N VAL A 236 -2.51 11.53 6.59
CA VAL A 236 -3.86 11.48 6.02
C VAL A 236 -3.72 11.43 4.51
N ASP A 237 -4.28 10.40 3.90
CA ASP A 237 -4.28 10.22 2.45
C ASP A 237 -5.71 10.21 1.94
N ILE A 238 -5.93 10.85 0.80
CA ILE A 238 -7.18 10.84 0.06
C ILE A 238 -6.84 10.40 -1.36
N GLY A 239 -7.42 9.30 -1.82
CA GLY A 239 -7.20 8.75 -3.15
C GLY A 239 -8.51 8.42 -3.85
N TYR A 240 -8.48 8.48 -5.16
CA TYR A 240 -9.54 7.96 -6.02
C TYR A 240 -8.96 6.83 -6.86
N ARG A 241 -9.64 5.69 -6.96
CA ARG A 241 -9.32 4.61 -7.88
C ARG A 241 -10.40 4.56 -8.95
N GLY A 242 -10.01 4.60 -10.20
CA GLY A 242 -10.92 4.59 -11.34
C GLY A 242 -10.45 3.63 -12.42
N GLN A 243 -11.38 2.82 -12.96
CA GLN A 243 -11.09 1.86 -14.01
C GLN A 243 -10.86 2.59 -15.34
N LEU A 244 -9.69 2.37 -15.98
CA LEU A 244 -9.43 2.82 -17.35
C LEU A 244 -9.97 1.81 -18.37
N TYR A 245 -9.72 0.52 -18.15
CA TYR A 245 -10.33 -0.56 -18.91
C TYR A 245 -10.42 -1.85 -18.08
N SER A 246 -11.33 -2.75 -18.48
CA SER A 246 -11.39 -4.12 -17.94
C SER A 246 -12.05 -5.07 -18.94
N THR A 247 -11.48 -6.26 -19.07
CA THR A 247 -12.10 -7.41 -19.74
C THR A 247 -12.59 -8.46 -18.73
N MET A 248 -12.40 -8.20 -17.42
CA MET A 248 -12.91 -9.02 -16.33
C MET A 248 -14.18 -8.44 -15.73
N GLU A 249 -14.93 -9.30 -15.10
CA GLU A 249 -16.06 -8.88 -14.26
C GLU A 249 -15.53 -8.42 -12.89
N ARG A 250 -15.86 -7.18 -12.55
CA ARG A 250 -15.49 -6.50 -11.30
C ARG A 250 -16.73 -5.85 -10.72
N THR A 251 -16.95 -6.04 -9.44
CA THR A 251 -18.17 -5.56 -8.76
C THR A 251 -18.14 -4.05 -8.54
N ALA A 252 -17.06 -3.53 -7.98
CA ALA A 252 -16.95 -2.13 -7.59
C ALA A 252 -15.58 -1.54 -7.97
N PRO A 253 -15.32 -1.31 -9.29
CA PRO A 253 -14.00 -0.92 -9.76
C PRO A 253 -13.62 0.54 -9.46
N ASN A 254 -14.59 1.39 -9.07
CA ASN A 254 -14.36 2.82 -8.85
C ASN A 254 -14.70 3.19 -7.41
N GLY A 255 -13.84 3.99 -6.79
CA GLY A 255 -14.07 4.38 -5.41
C GLY A 255 -13.11 5.44 -4.89
N ILE A 256 -13.42 5.92 -3.68
CA ILE A 256 -12.59 6.86 -2.92
C ILE A 256 -12.00 6.10 -1.73
N VAL A 257 -10.73 6.35 -1.45
CA VAL A 257 -10.03 5.80 -0.30
C VAL A 257 -9.57 6.92 0.62
N LEU A 258 -9.89 6.80 1.89
CA LEU A 258 -9.37 7.62 2.98
C LEU A 258 -8.47 6.75 3.84
N LYS A 259 -7.21 7.17 4.05
CA LYS A 259 -6.24 6.42 4.83
C LYS A 259 -5.66 7.31 5.93
N PHE A 260 -5.65 6.81 7.13
CA PHE A 260 -5.06 7.44 8.30
C PHE A 260 -3.93 6.57 8.81
N GLU A 261 -2.81 7.17 9.19
CA GLU A 261 -1.70 6.44 9.77
C GLU A 261 -1.04 7.27 10.87
N TYR A 262 -0.65 6.58 11.93
CA TYR A 262 0.13 7.17 13.01
C TYR A 262 1.34 6.29 13.33
N LEU A 263 2.53 6.89 13.22
CA LEU A 263 3.82 6.24 13.38
C LEU A 263 4.45 6.57 14.72
N LEU A 264 4.83 5.52 15.45
CA LEU A 264 5.57 5.57 16.71
C LEU A 264 7.02 5.15 16.47
N PHE A 265 7.97 6.00 16.83
CA PHE A 265 9.39 5.73 16.67
C PHE A 265 9.99 5.15 17.97
N ASN A 266 11.03 4.30 17.83
CA ASN A 266 11.84 3.77 18.94
C ASN A 266 10.98 3.10 20.04
N VAL A 267 10.09 2.19 19.63
CA VAL A 267 9.13 1.53 20.54
C VAL A 267 9.79 0.37 21.29
N PHE A 268 10.90 -0.19 20.78
CA PHE A 268 11.62 -1.33 21.35
C PHE A 268 13.13 -1.31 21.03
#